data_5a7c6080ac3c101f941ba20e733f67cd
#
_entry.id   5a7c6080ac3c101f941ba20e733f67cd
#
_cell.length_a   1.000
_cell.length_b   1.000
_cell.length_c   1.000
_cell.angle_alpha   90.00
_cell.angle_beta   90.00
_cell.angle_gamma   90.00
#
_symmetry.space_group_name_H-M   'P 1'
#
loop_
_entity.id
_entity.type
_entity.pdbx_description
1 polymer ?
#
loop_
_entity_poly.entity_id
_entity_poly.type
_entity_poly.pdbx_seq_one_letter_code
_entity_poly.pdbx_strand_id
1 'polypeptide(L)'
;MFIGKWDVERKEDFLYEGSCRIHKVDGISVWFFGVLYNKKTLGYDPAANEAKIIIEIYREKGYTGFARLDGSFTCLLRTPDSAVIFRDHHGTSYQVYYTSQYFSSSLMRLKDMDGFTAVPNYKALSSFLSIGYIETPMCALEGVCKLGAGELLLWRDGDLRSMSLFPSYTMAPATPRKSLEEY
;
A
#
# COMPACT_ATOMS: atom_id res chain seq x y z
N MET A 1 -4.70 -4.66 12.12
CA MET A 1 -3.31 -5.04 11.82
C MET A 1 -3.32 -6.27 10.93
N PHE A 2 -2.33 -6.46 10.05
CA PHE A 2 -2.27 -7.63 9.16
C PHE A 2 -0.82 -8.11 8.94
N ILE A 3 -0.69 -9.38 8.57
CA ILE A 3 0.56 -10.02 8.18
C ILE A 3 0.28 -11.16 7.19
N GLY A 4 1.16 -11.41 6.24
CA GLY A 4 1.01 -12.51 5.28
C GLY A 4 2.28 -12.83 4.51
N LYS A 5 2.22 -13.94 3.77
CA LYS A 5 3.21 -14.34 2.79
C LYS A 5 2.77 -13.94 1.38
N TRP A 6 3.75 -13.68 0.52
CA TRP A 6 3.46 -13.38 -0.90
C TRP A 6 2.94 -14.59 -1.67
N ASP A 7 3.31 -15.79 -1.27
CA ASP A 7 2.92 -17.02 -1.95
C ASP A 7 1.40 -17.13 -2.13
N VAL A 8 0.94 -17.18 -3.37
CA VAL A 8 -0.48 -17.20 -3.74
C VAL A 8 -1.08 -18.59 -3.55
N GLU A 9 -0.27 -19.66 -3.61
CA GLU A 9 -0.76 -21.02 -3.49
C GLU A 9 -1.31 -21.32 -2.09
N ARG A 10 -0.79 -20.65 -1.07
CA ARG A 10 -1.21 -20.80 0.33
C ARG A 10 -2.19 -19.71 0.75
N LYS A 11 -3.46 -19.93 0.48
CA LYS A 11 -4.56 -19.00 0.86
C LYS A 11 -4.67 -18.72 2.38
N GLU A 12 -4.06 -19.56 3.21
CA GLU A 12 -4.20 -19.53 4.67
C GLU A 12 -3.15 -18.64 5.37
N ASP A 13 -2.15 -18.15 4.66
CA ASP A 13 -1.03 -17.40 5.25
C ASP A 13 -1.28 -15.88 5.38
N PHE A 14 -2.55 -15.45 5.37
CA PHE A 14 -2.91 -14.06 5.63
C PHE A 14 -3.74 -13.94 6.90
N LEU A 15 -3.15 -13.35 7.92
CA LEU A 15 -3.78 -13.07 9.21
C LEU A 15 -4.06 -11.57 9.32
N TYR A 16 -5.22 -11.20 9.84
CA TYR A 16 -5.57 -9.81 10.12
C TYR A 16 -6.38 -9.68 11.41
N GLU A 17 -6.26 -8.53 12.04
CA GLU A 17 -6.99 -8.14 13.23
C GLU A 17 -7.62 -6.76 13.03
N GLY A 18 -8.81 -6.56 13.58
CA GLY A 18 -9.55 -5.31 13.50
C GLY A 18 -10.52 -5.23 12.32
N SER A 19 -11.03 -4.03 12.06
CA SER A 19 -12.03 -3.80 11.02
C SER A 19 -11.44 -3.95 9.63
N CYS A 20 -12.02 -4.84 8.85
CA CYS A 20 -11.63 -5.11 7.47
C CYS A 20 -12.88 -5.39 6.64
N ARG A 21 -13.00 -4.77 5.49
CA ARG A 21 -14.04 -5.11 4.51
C ARG A 21 -13.50 -6.11 3.52
N ILE A 22 -14.22 -7.20 3.35
CA ILE A 22 -13.79 -8.32 2.50
C ILE A 22 -14.82 -8.53 1.40
N HIS A 23 -14.33 -8.82 0.21
CA HIS A 23 -15.13 -9.34 -0.88
C HIS A 23 -14.34 -10.38 -1.68
N LYS A 24 -15.02 -11.48 -2.04
CA LYS A 24 -14.43 -12.59 -2.80
C LYS A 24 -15.38 -12.98 -3.92
N VAL A 25 -14.88 -13.00 -5.14
CA VAL A 25 -15.66 -13.37 -6.33
C VAL A 25 -14.71 -13.85 -7.44
N ASP A 26 -15.07 -14.95 -8.11
CA ASP A 26 -14.36 -15.49 -9.29
C ASP A 26 -12.83 -15.61 -9.11
N GLY A 27 -12.40 -16.14 -7.96
CA GLY A 27 -10.99 -16.31 -7.63
C GLY A 27 -10.25 -15.04 -7.18
N ILE A 28 -10.90 -13.87 -7.25
CA ILE A 28 -10.35 -12.62 -6.75
C ILE A 28 -10.80 -12.41 -5.31
N SER A 29 -9.88 -12.03 -4.45
CA SER A 29 -10.15 -11.71 -3.05
C SER A 29 -9.56 -10.35 -2.71
N VAL A 30 -10.34 -9.51 -2.03
CA VAL A 30 -9.91 -8.18 -1.57
C VAL A 30 -10.13 -8.05 -0.09
N TRP A 31 -9.12 -7.53 0.61
CA TRP A 31 -9.18 -7.07 1.99
C TRP A 31 -8.88 -5.58 2.00
N PHE A 32 -9.86 -4.80 2.43
CA PHE A 32 -9.80 -3.34 2.46
C PHE A 32 -9.83 -2.84 3.90
N PHE A 33 -8.79 -2.13 4.28
CA PHE A 33 -8.60 -1.54 5.61
C PHE A 33 -8.68 -0.04 5.51
N GLY A 34 -9.71 0.57 6.06
CA GLY A 34 -9.88 2.02 6.04
C GLY A 34 -11.20 2.49 5.45
N VAL A 35 -11.19 3.66 4.83
CA VAL A 35 -12.37 4.34 4.27
C VAL A 35 -12.04 4.91 2.90
N LEU A 36 -12.96 4.75 1.95
CA LEU A 36 -12.94 5.41 0.64
C LEU A 36 -13.86 6.62 0.67
N TYR A 37 -13.32 7.82 0.38
CA TYR A 37 -14.06 9.08 0.49
C TYR A 37 -14.88 9.41 -0.76
N ASN A 38 -14.36 9.06 -1.93
CA ASN A 38 -14.91 9.48 -3.21
C ASN A 38 -15.86 8.48 -3.88
N LYS A 39 -16.54 7.60 -3.12
CA LYS A 39 -17.47 6.60 -3.66
C LYS A 39 -18.51 7.22 -4.60
N LYS A 40 -19.15 8.33 -4.21
CA LYS A 40 -20.14 9.03 -5.03
C LYS A 40 -19.55 9.52 -6.36
N THR A 41 -18.37 10.11 -6.33
CA THR A 41 -17.67 10.60 -7.53
C THR A 41 -17.30 9.46 -8.47
N LEU A 42 -17.07 8.27 -7.93
CA LEU A 42 -16.83 7.05 -8.70
C LEU A 42 -18.12 6.39 -9.21
N GLY A 43 -19.30 6.91 -8.84
CA GLY A 43 -20.60 6.38 -9.24
C GLY A 43 -21.18 5.29 -8.33
N TYR A 44 -20.64 5.14 -7.11
CA TYR A 44 -21.09 4.13 -6.14
C TYR A 44 -21.95 4.72 -5.02
N ASP A 45 -22.82 3.87 -4.47
CA ASP A 45 -23.55 4.19 -3.26
C ASP A 45 -22.56 4.42 -2.08
N PRO A 46 -22.76 5.44 -1.23
CA PRO A 46 -21.92 5.67 -0.05
C PRO A 46 -21.84 4.46 0.89
N ALA A 47 -22.90 3.65 0.97
CA ALA A 47 -22.95 2.44 1.79
C ALA A 47 -22.32 1.21 1.10
N ALA A 48 -21.90 1.33 -0.17
CA ALA A 48 -21.31 0.21 -0.91
C ALA A 48 -20.03 -0.30 -0.23
N ASN A 49 -19.82 -1.62 -0.28
CA ASN A 49 -18.63 -2.28 0.24
C ASN A 49 -17.40 -1.89 -0.60
N GLU A 50 -16.39 -1.29 0.02
CA GLU A 50 -15.16 -0.84 -0.63
C GLU A 50 -14.41 -1.97 -1.33
N ALA A 51 -14.35 -3.15 -0.72
CA ALA A 51 -13.67 -4.29 -1.33
C ALA A 51 -14.35 -4.75 -2.64
N LYS A 52 -15.68 -4.61 -2.75
CA LYS A 52 -16.43 -4.84 -4.00
C LYS A 52 -16.06 -3.80 -5.06
N ILE A 53 -16.03 -2.51 -4.67
CA ILE A 53 -15.64 -1.41 -5.56
C ILE A 53 -14.23 -1.65 -6.14
N ILE A 54 -13.28 -2.07 -5.30
CA ILE A 54 -11.91 -2.39 -5.74
C ILE A 54 -11.90 -3.48 -6.82
N ILE A 55 -12.69 -4.55 -6.65
CA ILE A 55 -12.76 -5.63 -7.65
C ILE A 55 -13.36 -5.11 -8.98
N GLU A 56 -14.40 -4.30 -8.93
CA GLU A 56 -15.03 -3.74 -10.13
C GLU A 56 -14.07 -2.82 -10.88
N ILE A 57 -13.35 -1.93 -10.19
CA ILE A 57 -12.33 -1.06 -10.79
C ILE A 57 -11.19 -1.89 -11.37
N TYR A 58 -10.73 -2.91 -10.66
CA TYR A 58 -9.69 -3.81 -11.16
C TYR A 58 -10.09 -4.53 -12.44
N ARG A 59 -11.34 -5.01 -12.53
CA ARG A 59 -11.86 -5.67 -13.74
C ARG A 59 -11.98 -4.71 -14.92
N GLU A 60 -12.35 -3.45 -14.67
CA GLU A 60 -12.52 -2.45 -15.72
C GLU A 60 -11.17 -1.92 -16.25
N LYS A 61 -10.21 -1.61 -15.37
CA LYS A 61 -9.01 -0.84 -15.70
C LYS A 61 -7.69 -1.43 -15.19
N GLY A 62 -7.74 -2.62 -14.59
CA GLY A 62 -6.56 -3.20 -13.95
C GLY A 62 -6.04 -2.32 -12.80
N TYR A 63 -4.75 -2.40 -12.53
CA TYR A 63 -4.10 -1.66 -11.44
C TYR A 63 -4.10 -0.15 -11.64
N THR A 64 -4.10 0.34 -12.89
CA THR A 64 -4.11 1.78 -13.20
C THR A 64 -5.41 2.46 -12.74
N GLY A 65 -6.49 1.70 -12.62
CA GLY A 65 -7.77 2.19 -12.09
C GLY A 65 -7.69 2.66 -10.64
N PHE A 66 -6.74 2.15 -9.86
CA PHE A 66 -6.57 2.49 -8.46
C PHE A 66 -6.09 3.93 -8.23
N ALA A 67 -5.48 4.57 -9.24
CA ALA A 67 -5.12 5.99 -9.17
C ALA A 67 -6.33 6.93 -9.00
N ARG A 68 -7.55 6.46 -9.26
CA ARG A 68 -8.79 7.23 -9.08
C ARG A 68 -9.35 7.20 -7.66
N LEU A 69 -8.78 6.34 -6.81
CA LEU A 69 -9.27 6.15 -5.43
C LEU A 69 -8.76 7.26 -4.53
N ASP A 70 -9.68 7.87 -3.78
CA ASP A 70 -9.37 8.86 -2.76
C ASP A 70 -9.93 8.41 -1.41
N GLY A 71 -9.08 8.42 -0.38
CA GLY A 71 -9.44 7.90 0.93
C GLY A 71 -8.26 7.77 1.87
N SER A 72 -8.51 7.15 3.00
CA SER A 72 -7.49 6.70 3.96
C SER A 72 -7.57 5.18 4.06
N PHE A 73 -6.71 4.47 3.34
CA PHE A 73 -6.82 3.02 3.24
C PHE A 73 -5.50 2.32 2.90
N THR A 74 -5.47 1.04 3.25
CA THR A 74 -4.53 0.05 2.73
C THR A 74 -5.33 -1.13 2.20
N CYS A 75 -4.99 -1.63 1.04
CA CYS A 75 -5.74 -2.68 0.38
C CYS A 75 -4.83 -3.82 -0.07
N LEU A 76 -5.25 -5.04 0.20
CA LEU A 76 -4.68 -6.26 -0.38
C LEU A 76 -5.69 -6.83 -1.38
N LEU A 77 -5.23 -7.07 -2.60
CA LEU A 77 -5.97 -7.78 -3.65
C LEU A 77 -5.17 -9.02 -4.04
N ARG A 78 -5.82 -10.18 -4.05
CA ARG A 78 -5.27 -11.44 -4.54
C ARG A 78 -6.08 -11.96 -5.72
N THR A 79 -5.38 -12.41 -6.73
CA THR A 79 -5.89 -13.18 -7.86
C THR A 79 -5.29 -14.59 -7.82
N PRO A 80 -5.67 -15.51 -8.73
CA PRO A 80 -5.03 -16.83 -8.78
C PRO A 80 -3.52 -16.81 -9.01
N ASP A 81 -3.00 -15.77 -9.69
CA ASP A 81 -1.62 -15.66 -10.16
C ASP A 81 -0.84 -14.48 -9.57
N SER A 82 -1.48 -13.63 -8.76
CA SER A 82 -0.82 -12.44 -8.23
C SER A 82 -1.36 -11.99 -6.87
N ALA A 83 -0.52 -11.27 -6.13
CA ALA A 83 -0.92 -10.55 -4.93
C ALA A 83 -0.48 -9.09 -5.05
N VAL A 84 -1.36 -8.17 -4.68
CA VAL A 84 -1.12 -6.74 -4.77
C VAL A 84 -1.46 -6.08 -3.45
N ILE A 85 -0.55 -5.27 -2.93
CA ILE A 85 -0.83 -4.38 -1.81
C ILE A 85 -0.63 -2.95 -2.30
N PHE A 86 -1.57 -2.07 -1.99
CA PHE A 86 -1.44 -0.65 -2.30
C PHE A 86 -1.97 0.22 -1.17
N ARG A 87 -1.42 1.42 -1.07
CA ARG A 87 -1.75 2.40 -0.07
C ARG A 87 -2.39 3.62 -0.72
N ASP A 88 -3.21 4.32 0.07
CA ASP A 88 -3.79 5.59 -0.31
C ASP A 88 -2.73 6.62 -0.71
N HIS A 89 -3.16 7.64 -1.45
CA HIS A 89 -2.31 8.70 -2.01
C HIS A 89 -1.45 9.42 -0.98
N HIS A 90 -1.96 9.59 0.23
CA HIS A 90 -1.27 10.30 1.32
C HIS A 90 -0.58 9.36 2.31
N GLY A 91 -0.79 8.03 2.18
CA GLY A 91 -0.25 7.04 3.11
C GLY A 91 -0.75 7.18 4.53
N THR A 92 -2.00 7.60 4.69
CA THR A 92 -2.61 7.94 6.00
C THR A 92 -3.12 6.72 6.77
N SER A 93 -3.27 5.58 6.10
CA SER A 93 -3.66 4.31 6.71
C SER A 93 -2.44 3.51 7.19
N TYR A 94 -2.58 2.20 7.32
CA TYR A 94 -1.50 1.35 7.79
C TYR A 94 -0.22 1.47 6.97
N GLN A 95 0.93 1.60 7.64
CA GLN A 95 2.22 1.39 7.01
C GLN A 95 2.34 -0.08 6.58
N VAL A 96 2.89 -0.32 5.41
CA VAL A 96 3.21 -1.67 4.94
C VAL A 96 4.72 -1.84 4.97
N TYR A 97 5.18 -2.83 5.71
CA TYR A 97 6.55 -3.33 5.73
C TYR A 97 6.60 -4.61 4.90
N TYR A 98 7.63 -4.79 4.09
CA TYR A 98 7.74 -5.97 3.25
C TYR A 98 9.18 -6.44 3.06
N THR A 99 9.29 -7.72 2.79
CA THR A 99 10.51 -8.44 2.37
C THR A 99 10.21 -9.17 1.06
N SER A 100 11.15 -9.91 0.52
CA SER A 100 10.91 -10.79 -0.63
C SER A 100 9.89 -11.91 -0.36
N GLN A 101 9.64 -12.26 0.92
CA GLN A 101 8.78 -13.38 1.31
C GLN A 101 7.51 -12.96 2.05
N TYR A 102 7.59 -11.87 2.83
CA TYR A 102 6.55 -11.49 3.79
C TYR A 102 6.14 -10.02 3.62
N PHE A 103 4.93 -9.71 4.07
CA PHE A 103 4.46 -8.35 4.27
C PHE A 103 3.67 -8.22 5.57
N SER A 104 3.71 -7.05 6.19
CA SER A 104 2.98 -6.78 7.42
C SER A 104 2.69 -5.29 7.60
N SER A 105 1.62 -4.98 8.33
CA SER A 105 1.37 -3.62 8.82
C SER A 105 2.10 -3.31 10.14
N SER A 106 2.87 -4.26 10.67
CA SER A 106 3.64 -4.11 11.89
C SER A 106 5.04 -4.70 11.73
N LEU A 107 6.05 -3.87 11.94
CA LEU A 107 7.45 -4.32 11.91
C LEU A 107 7.73 -5.39 12.96
N MET A 108 7.09 -5.29 14.13
CA MET A 108 7.24 -6.24 15.22
C MET A 108 6.73 -7.65 14.88
N ARG A 109 5.70 -7.75 14.05
CA ARG A 109 5.16 -9.04 13.61
C ARG A 109 6.05 -9.75 12.59
N LEU A 110 6.86 -9.02 11.83
CA LEU A 110 7.80 -9.64 10.88
C LEU A 110 8.87 -10.48 11.58
N LYS A 111 9.29 -10.10 12.79
CA LYS A 111 10.28 -10.86 13.56
C LYS A 111 9.78 -12.26 13.96
N ASP A 112 8.47 -12.47 14.01
CA ASP A 112 7.85 -13.73 14.41
C ASP A 112 7.68 -14.69 13.22
N MET A 113 8.14 -14.27 12.01
CA MET A 113 8.04 -15.08 10.79
C MET A 113 9.23 -16.04 10.67
N ASP A 114 8.96 -17.24 10.17
CA ASP A 114 9.95 -18.28 9.99
C ASP A 114 11.12 -17.83 9.11
N GLY A 115 12.34 -17.99 9.60
CA GLY A 115 13.56 -17.64 8.88
C GLY A 115 13.86 -16.13 8.85
N PHE A 116 13.07 -15.28 9.52
CA PHE A 116 13.37 -13.86 9.65
C PHE A 116 14.35 -13.61 10.80
N THR A 117 15.44 -12.91 10.50
CA THR A 117 16.41 -12.45 11.50
C THR A 117 16.39 -10.92 11.53
N ALA A 118 16.11 -10.35 12.71
CA ALA A 118 16.09 -8.90 12.89
C ALA A 118 17.52 -8.34 13.02
N VAL A 119 18.03 -7.76 11.95
CA VAL A 119 19.32 -7.07 11.91
C VAL A 119 19.10 -5.57 11.81
N PRO A 120 19.69 -4.72 12.69
CA PRO A 120 19.55 -3.28 12.61
C PRO A 120 20.15 -2.72 11.31
N ASN A 121 19.41 -1.84 10.63
CA ASN A 121 19.89 -1.09 9.47
C ASN A 121 20.56 0.21 9.96
N TYR A 122 21.87 0.18 10.17
CA TYR A 122 22.61 1.34 10.71
C TYR A 122 22.55 2.57 9.81
N LYS A 123 22.43 2.41 8.48
CA LYS A 123 22.24 3.54 7.56
C LYS A 123 20.90 4.24 7.82
N ALA A 124 19.83 3.48 7.95
CA ALA A 124 18.52 4.02 8.26
C ALA A 124 18.45 4.65 9.65
N LEU A 125 19.10 4.03 10.64
CA LEU A 125 19.20 4.58 11.99
C LEU A 125 20.03 5.87 12.04
N SER A 126 21.11 5.97 11.25
CA SER A 126 21.88 7.20 11.10
C SER A 126 21.04 8.33 10.51
N SER A 127 20.23 8.05 9.47
CA SER A 127 19.26 9.02 8.92
C SER A 127 18.28 9.48 10.00
N PHE A 128 17.72 8.55 10.77
CA PHE A 128 16.80 8.88 11.86
C PHE A 128 17.45 9.81 12.90
N LEU A 129 18.67 9.54 13.31
CA LEU A 129 19.39 10.37 14.27
C LEU A 129 19.73 11.76 13.72
N SER A 130 19.91 11.88 12.40
CA SER A 130 20.27 13.15 11.75
C SER A 130 19.08 14.04 11.43
N ILE A 131 17.96 13.46 10.95
CA ILE A 131 16.81 14.22 10.41
C ILE A 131 15.46 13.85 11.07
N GLY A 132 15.47 12.92 12.05
CA GLY A 132 14.28 12.55 12.82
C GLY A 132 13.35 11.54 12.17
N TYR A 133 13.65 11.05 10.97
CA TYR A 133 12.84 10.03 10.28
C TYR A 133 13.69 9.13 9.37
N ILE A 134 13.14 8.00 9.00
CA ILE A 134 13.74 7.07 8.04
C ILE A 134 12.98 7.20 6.71
N GLU A 135 13.68 7.60 5.66
CA GLU A 135 13.09 7.77 4.33
C GLU A 135 12.62 6.44 3.72
N THR A 136 11.48 6.50 3.03
CA THR A 136 11.00 5.38 2.21
C THR A 136 11.93 5.18 1.00
N PRO A 137 12.26 3.93 0.61
CA PRO A 137 11.74 2.67 1.14
C PRO A 137 12.50 2.09 2.35
N MET A 138 13.51 2.77 2.89
CA MET A 138 14.34 2.23 3.99
C MET A 138 13.51 1.93 5.24
N CYS A 139 13.97 0.94 6.00
CA CYS A 139 13.41 0.54 7.28
C CYS A 139 14.53 0.43 8.32
N ALA A 140 14.17 0.46 9.60
CA ALA A 140 15.10 0.28 10.70
C ALA A 140 15.76 -1.12 10.77
N LEU A 141 15.21 -2.10 10.02
CA LEU A 141 15.77 -3.44 9.89
C LEU A 141 16.28 -3.67 8.48
N GLU A 142 17.42 -4.37 8.36
CA GLU A 142 17.98 -4.80 7.08
C GLU A 142 17.05 -5.79 6.37
N GLY A 143 17.01 -5.73 5.03
CA GLY A 143 16.16 -6.59 4.22
C GLY A 143 14.66 -6.30 4.31
N VAL A 144 14.25 -5.31 5.10
CA VAL A 144 12.86 -4.83 5.18
C VAL A 144 12.73 -3.49 4.49
N CYS A 145 11.71 -3.36 3.65
CA CYS A 145 11.33 -2.12 3.02
C CYS A 145 9.98 -1.59 3.54
N LYS A 146 9.76 -0.29 3.38
CA LYS A 146 8.47 0.37 3.59
C LYS A 146 7.82 0.67 2.24
N LEU A 147 6.54 0.38 2.10
CA LEU A 147 5.75 0.82 0.95
C LEU A 147 5.39 2.29 1.11
N GLY A 148 5.67 3.09 0.11
CA GLY A 148 5.39 4.53 0.11
C GLY A 148 3.90 4.86 0.01
N ALA A 149 3.59 6.13 0.22
CA ALA A 149 2.28 6.69 -0.02
C ALA A 149 1.98 6.67 -1.53
N GLY A 150 0.77 6.27 -1.91
CA GLY A 150 0.39 6.16 -3.33
C GLY A 150 1.16 5.11 -4.12
N GLU A 151 1.84 4.19 -3.45
CA GLU A 151 2.55 3.10 -4.09
C GLU A 151 1.76 1.79 -4.06
N LEU A 152 1.99 1.00 -5.08
CA LEU A 152 1.50 -0.35 -5.26
C LEU A 152 2.68 -1.32 -5.30
N LEU A 153 2.56 -2.43 -4.59
CA LEU A 153 3.49 -3.54 -4.57
C LEU A 153 2.82 -4.75 -5.20
N LEU A 154 3.33 -5.21 -6.32
CA LEU A 154 2.83 -6.36 -7.08
C LEU A 154 3.79 -7.53 -6.90
N TRP A 155 3.27 -8.65 -6.43
CA TRP A 155 3.92 -9.95 -6.48
C TRP A 155 3.27 -10.82 -7.56
N ARG A 156 4.08 -11.37 -8.45
CA ARG A 156 3.66 -12.33 -9.48
C ARG A 156 4.83 -13.24 -9.85
N ASP A 157 4.59 -14.55 -9.92
CA ASP A 157 5.57 -15.55 -10.36
C ASP A 157 6.91 -15.49 -9.61
N GLY A 158 6.88 -15.18 -8.32
CA GLY A 158 8.08 -15.06 -7.49
C GLY A 158 8.77 -13.69 -7.59
N ASP A 159 8.33 -12.81 -8.48
CA ASP A 159 8.88 -11.47 -8.66
C ASP A 159 8.04 -10.42 -7.91
N LEU A 160 8.73 -9.50 -7.23
CA LEU A 160 8.12 -8.43 -6.43
C LEU A 160 8.53 -7.07 -6.98
N ARG A 161 7.54 -6.29 -7.42
CA ARG A 161 7.75 -4.96 -8.04
C ARG A 161 6.94 -3.90 -7.34
N SER A 162 7.57 -2.77 -7.02
CA SER A 162 6.87 -1.57 -6.59
C SER A 162 6.65 -0.62 -7.77
N MET A 163 5.52 0.07 -7.76
CA MET A 163 5.22 1.12 -8.74
C MET A 163 4.41 2.23 -8.09
N SER A 164 4.62 3.47 -8.53
CA SER A 164 3.76 4.58 -8.15
C SER A 164 2.44 4.50 -8.91
N LEU A 165 1.32 4.69 -8.20
CA LEU A 165 -0.02 4.81 -8.79
C LEU A 165 -0.27 6.21 -9.35
N PHE A 166 0.52 7.19 -8.91
CA PHE A 166 0.35 8.59 -9.25
C PHE A 166 1.57 9.10 -10.01
N PRO A 167 1.38 9.95 -11.03
CA PRO A 167 2.51 10.58 -11.70
C PRO A 167 3.31 11.40 -10.69
N SER A 168 4.63 11.39 -10.81
CA SER A 168 5.49 12.28 -10.05
C SER A 168 4.99 13.70 -10.25
N TYR A 169 4.74 14.44 -9.18
CA TYR A 169 4.47 15.87 -9.28
C TYR A 169 5.77 16.56 -9.75
N THR A 170 5.87 16.81 -11.05
CA THR A 170 6.77 17.83 -11.51
C THR A 170 6.18 19.15 -11.06
N MET A 171 6.86 19.85 -10.14
CA MET A 171 6.48 21.22 -9.81
C MET A 171 6.40 22.00 -11.11
N ALA A 172 5.19 22.49 -11.44
CA ALA A 172 5.06 23.48 -12.52
C ALA A 172 6.04 24.62 -12.20
N PRO A 173 6.74 25.18 -13.20
CA PRO A 173 7.59 26.34 -12.95
C PRO A 173 6.76 27.37 -12.20
N ALA A 174 7.30 27.87 -11.08
CA ALA A 174 6.61 28.83 -10.26
C ALA A 174 6.15 29.99 -11.13
N THR A 175 4.86 30.21 -11.23
CA THR A 175 4.33 31.44 -11.84
C THR A 175 4.98 32.60 -11.10
N PRO A 176 5.54 33.60 -11.79
CA PRO A 176 6.12 34.76 -11.15
C PRO A 176 5.10 35.31 -10.15
N ARG A 177 5.46 35.44 -8.88
CA ARG A 177 4.59 36.08 -7.91
C ARG A 177 4.37 37.53 -8.39
N LYS A 178 3.12 37.92 -8.54
CA LYS A 178 2.79 39.33 -8.71
C LYS A 178 3.35 40.11 -7.52
N SER A 179 3.94 41.25 -7.79
CA SER A 179 4.38 42.13 -6.72
C SER A 179 3.18 42.58 -5.89
N LEU A 180 3.38 42.86 -4.60
CA LEU A 180 2.32 43.39 -3.72
C LEU A 180 1.72 44.73 -4.21
N GLU A 181 2.34 45.38 -5.18
CA GLU A 181 1.89 46.62 -5.82
C GLU A 181 0.83 46.37 -6.93
N GLU A 182 0.60 45.11 -7.32
CA GLU A 182 -0.40 44.70 -8.32
C GLU A 182 -1.72 44.22 -7.71
N TYR A 183 -1.90 44.35 -6.38
CA TYR A 183 -3.13 44.11 -5.63
C TYR A 183 -3.68 45.44 -5.14
#